data_31787b698fc4575d642acf8bbada9cea
#
_entry.id   31787b698fc4575d642acf8bbada9cea
#
_cell.length_a   1.000
_cell.length_b   1.000
_cell.length_c   1.000
_cell.angle_alpha   90.00
_cell.angle_beta   90.00
_cell.angle_gamma   90.00
#
_symmetry.space_group_name_H-M   'P 1'
#
loop_
_entity.id
_entity.type
_entity.pdbx_description
1 polymer ?
#
loop_
_entity_poly.entity_id
_entity_poly.type
_entity_poly.pdbx_seq_one_letter_code
_entity_poly.pdbx_strand_id
1 'polypeptide(L)'
;MEPILPGATIGVLGSGQLGRMFAIAARRMGYRVHTYSPDLDTPTGQIADLEVVAPYDDLDSVASFARRVSVVTFEFENVPAPTAQAAASCAPVRPSGAILHTTQQRIREKSFLKNAGLPLTPYREVRSLEDLSQAIAELGIPAVLKTAAFGYDGKGQFLIRSRDQLAEAWNAIGRELAVLEAFIDFEREISVVAARGQDGQFVHYGAIENQHSRHILDVSIAPARVLADVANEAVEIARCVLERLSVVGVLCVEFFVTRDGKLLINELAPRPHNSGHLTVDACVTSQFEQQLRAVCGLPLGSTAMHRPAAMANILGDQWSNGEPDWRAACAYPDVKLHLYGKLEPRPGRKMGHLTALNHDAEEAYRTVLKARQSLTR
;
A
#
# COMPACT_ATOMS: atom_id res chain seq x y z
N MET A 1 -21.87 2.90 -17.07
CA MET A 1 -22.27 3.86 -16.00
C MET A 1 -21.70 5.20 -16.41
N GLU A 2 -22.44 6.30 -16.25
CA GLU A 2 -21.91 7.63 -16.55
C GLU A 2 -20.76 8.00 -15.61
N PRO A 3 -19.73 8.69 -16.10
CA PRO A 3 -18.58 9.09 -15.28
C PRO A 3 -19.00 10.18 -14.28
N ILE A 4 -18.39 10.16 -13.10
CA ILE A 4 -18.51 11.22 -12.10
C ILE A 4 -17.57 12.35 -12.53
N LEU A 5 -18.13 13.50 -12.91
CA LEU A 5 -17.37 14.61 -13.49
C LEU A 5 -16.77 15.55 -12.43
N PRO A 6 -15.74 16.35 -12.77
CA PRO A 6 -15.21 17.42 -11.91
C PRO A 6 -16.33 18.33 -11.39
N GLY A 7 -16.15 18.84 -10.17
CA GLY A 7 -17.18 19.54 -9.39
C GLY A 7 -17.91 18.63 -8.41
N ALA A 8 -17.93 17.30 -8.64
CA ALA A 8 -18.50 16.35 -7.69
C ALA A 8 -17.61 16.19 -6.43
N THR A 9 -18.20 15.64 -5.37
CA THR A 9 -17.52 15.36 -4.10
C THR A 9 -17.18 13.87 -4.00
N ILE A 10 -15.94 13.56 -3.66
CA ILE A 10 -15.42 12.20 -3.44
C ILE A 10 -15.26 11.97 -1.94
N GLY A 11 -15.77 10.85 -1.44
CA GLY A 11 -15.59 10.42 -0.05
C GLY A 11 -14.35 9.53 0.11
N VAL A 12 -13.59 9.76 1.18
CA VAL A 12 -12.44 8.93 1.55
C VAL A 12 -12.68 8.37 2.95
N LEU A 13 -12.72 7.05 3.09
CA LEU A 13 -12.67 6.37 4.38
C LEU A 13 -11.20 6.17 4.77
N GLY A 14 -10.82 6.77 5.88
CA GLY A 14 -9.45 6.96 6.29
C GLY A 14 -8.97 8.39 6.03
N SER A 15 -7.95 8.81 6.77
CA SER A 15 -7.50 10.21 6.79
C SER A 15 -5.98 10.38 6.86
N GLY A 16 -5.23 9.32 6.53
CA GLY A 16 -3.79 9.29 6.55
C GLY A 16 -3.12 9.95 5.33
N GLN A 17 -1.86 9.63 5.10
CA GLN A 17 -1.06 10.22 4.02
C GLN A 17 -1.54 9.82 2.62
N LEU A 18 -2.09 8.61 2.45
CA LEU A 18 -2.58 8.18 1.13
C LEU A 18 -3.82 8.98 0.74
N GLY A 19 -4.73 9.20 1.69
CA GLY A 19 -5.87 10.08 1.51
C GLY A 19 -5.46 11.51 1.20
N ARG A 20 -4.43 12.06 1.89
CA ARG A 20 -3.87 13.39 1.60
C ARG A 20 -3.39 13.50 0.16
N MET A 21 -2.56 12.55 -0.30
CA MET A 21 -2.02 12.56 -1.66
C MET A 21 -3.13 12.35 -2.71
N PHE A 22 -4.12 11.52 -2.40
CA PHE A 22 -5.31 11.36 -3.23
C PHE A 22 -6.11 12.67 -3.31
N ALA A 23 -6.36 13.34 -2.17
CA ALA A 23 -7.07 14.61 -2.13
C ALA A 23 -6.36 15.70 -2.93
N ILE A 24 -5.01 15.77 -2.89
CA ILE A 24 -4.23 16.70 -3.73
C ILE A 24 -4.49 16.42 -5.22
N ALA A 25 -4.47 15.16 -5.64
CA ALA A 25 -4.75 14.79 -7.04
C ALA A 25 -6.19 15.12 -7.43
N ALA A 26 -7.18 14.83 -6.56
CA ALA A 26 -8.59 15.11 -6.78
C ALA A 26 -8.87 16.61 -6.92
N ARG A 27 -8.33 17.43 -6.01
CA ARG A 27 -8.50 18.89 -6.06
C ARG A 27 -7.86 19.51 -7.29
N ARG A 28 -6.71 19.00 -7.72
CA ARG A 28 -6.04 19.42 -8.96
C ARG A 28 -6.91 19.17 -10.20
N MET A 29 -7.77 18.15 -10.17
CA MET A 29 -8.74 17.83 -11.23
C MET A 29 -10.12 18.47 -11.01
N GLY A 30 -10.28 19.36 -10.00
CA GLY A 30 -11.53 20.10 -9.76
C GLY A 30 -12.58 19.35 -8.95
N TYR A 31 -12.23 18.25 -8.28
CA TYR A 31 -13.14 17.55 -7.35
C TYR A 31 -13.05 18.12 -5.94
N ARG A 32 -14.14 18.00 -5.19
CA ARG A 32 -14.16 18.17 -3.74
C ARG A 32 -13.85 16.85 -3.05
N VAL A 33 -13.30 16.92 -1.85
CA VAL A 33 -12.97 15.73 -1.05
C VAL A 33 -13.53 15.87 0.35
N HIS A 34 -14.31 14.89 0.77
CA HIS A 34 -14.66 14.68 2.17
C HIS A 34 -13.89 13.48 2.72
N THR A 35 -13.41 13.57 3.96
CA THR A 35 -12.75 12.46 4.64
C THR A 35 -13.51 12.08 5.90
N TYR A 36 -13.45 10.80 6.27
CA TYR A 36 -14.10 10.23 7.45
C TYR A 36 -13.12 9.34 8.21
N SER A 37 -12.89 9.63 9.47
CA SER A 37 -12.08 8.83 10.38
C SER A 37 -12.37 9.18 11.85
N PRO A 38 -11.91 8.37 12.83
CA PRO A 38 -12.05 8.72 14.24
C PRO A 38 -11.11 9.84 14.70
N ASP A 39 -10.14 10.24 13.90
CA ASP A 39 -9.12 11.23 14.25
C ASP A 39 -9.46 12.63 13.73
N LEU A 40 -8.94 13.67 14.38
CA LEU A 40 -9.09 15.09 14.04
C LEU A 40 -7.75 15.68 13.59
N ASP A 41 -7.80 16.72 12.75
CA ASP A 41 -6.62 17.42 12.19
C ASP A 41 -5.65 16.46 11.49
N THR A 42 -6.24 15.62 10.67
CA THR A 42 -5.53 14.53 10.02
C THR A 42 -4.84 14.98 8.74
N PRO A 43 -3.85 14.23 8.26
CA PRO A 43 -3.19 14.48 6.98
C PRO A 43 -4.15 14.75 5.81
N THR A 44 -5.25 14.00 5.69
CA THR A 44 -6.26 14.23 4.66
C THR A 44 -7.16 15.40 5.04
N GLY A 45 -7.59 15.49 6.31
CA GLY A 45 -8.47 16.53 6.82
C GLY A 45 -7.93 17.94 6.58
N GLN A 46 -6.61 18.15 6.72
CA GLN A 46 -5.94 19.44 6.46
C GLN A 46 -6.12 19.99 5.05
N ILE A 47 -6.51 19.16 4.09
CA ILE A 47 -6.70 19.55 2.68
C ILE A 47 -8.05 19.12 2.09
N ALA A 48 -8.86 18.38 2.83
CA ALA A 48 -10.22 18.03 2.45
C ALA A 48 -11.16 19.25 2.57
N ASP A 49 -12.26 19.27 1.83
CA ASP A 49 -13.31 20.28 1.97
C ASP A 49 -14.16 20.07 3.23
N LEU A 50 -14.19 18.83 3.74
CA LEU A 50 -14.84 18.45 4.98
C LEU A 50 -14.13 17.27 5.64
N GLU A 51 -13.79 17.41 6.90
CA GLU A 51 -13.33 16.33 7.78
C GLU A 51 -14.47 15.92 8.70
N VAL A 52 -14.92 14.67 8.60
CA VAL A 52 -15.93 14.08 9.49
C VAL A 52 -15.23 13.20 10.49
N VAL A 53 -15.36 13.55 11.77
CA VAL A 53 -14.72 12.85 12.89
C VAL A 53 -15.77 12.00 13.59
N ALA A 54 -15.72 10.68 13.36
CA ALA A 54 -16.57 9.70 14.04
C ALA A 54 -15.97 8.28 13.93
N PRO A 55 -16.30 7.37 14.86
CA PRO A 55 -15.84 5.99 14.82
C PRO A 55 -16.34 5.24 13.58
N TYR A 56 -15.55 4.26 13.10
CA TYR A 56 -15.96 3.45 11.92
C TYR A 56 -17.15 2.52 12.19
N ASP A 57 -17.46 2.21 13.43
CA ASP A 57 -18.62 1.41 13.86
C ASP A 57 -19.90 2.24 14.07
N ASP A 58 -19.82 3.58 13.99
CA ASP A 58 -20.99 4.47 13.86
C ASP A 58 -21.55 4.44 12.45
N LEU A 59 -22.33 3.39 12.14
CA LEU A 59 -22.83 3.13 10.81
C LEU A 59 -23.81 4.20 10.30
N ASP A 60 -24.51 4.90 11.20
CA ASP A 60 -25.42 5.99 10.85
C ASP A 60 -24.64 7.22 10.37
N SER A 61 -23.55 7.57 11.06
CA SER A 61 -22.62 8.62 10.63
C SER A 61 -21.94 8.27 9.31
N VAL A 62 -21.52 7.01 9.11
CA VAL A 62 -20.98 6.54 7.84
C VAL A 62 -22.00 6.66 6.71
N ALA A 63 -23.26 6.25 6.91
CA ALA A 63 -24.31 6.39 5.92
C ALA A 63 -24.62 7.86 5.61
N SER A 64 -24.64 8.72 6.65
CA SER A 64 -24.82 10.17 6.47
C SER A 64 -23.67 10.80 5.67
N PHE A 65 -22.43 10.39 5.93
CA PHE A 65 -21.25 10.78 5.15
C PHE A 65 -21.39 10.35 3.69
N ALA A 66 -21.71 9.07 3.44
CA ALA A 66 -21.82 8.51 2.10
C ALA A 66 -22.92 9.17 1.24
N ARG A 67 -24.03 9.61 1.84
CA ARG A 67 -25.09 10.37 1.12
C ARG A 67 -24.65 11.72 0.58
N ARG A 68 -23.52 12.27 1.07
CA ARG A 68 -23.02 13.60 0.67
C ARG A 68 -21.94 13.53 -0.42
N VAL A 69 -21.60 12.34 -0.90
CA VAL A 69 -20.54 12.14 -1.87
C VAL A 69 -21.02 11.30 -3.05
N SER A 70 -20.37 11.46 -4.20
CA SER A 70 -20.74 10.75 -5.43
C SER A 70 -20.14 9.35 -5.51
N VAL A 71 -19.04 9.10 -4.82
CA VAL A 71 -18.36 7.82 -4.69
C VAL A 71 -17.52 7.82 -3.42
N VAL A 72 -17.36 6.66 -2.81
CA VAL A 72 -16.50 6.45 -1.66
C VAL A 72 -15.29 5.60 -2.07
N THR A 73 -14.11 5.95 -1.60
CA THR A 73 -12.88 5.15 -1.73
C THR A 73 -12.20 4.99 -0.37
N PHE A 74 -11.18 4.12 -0.32
CA PHE A 74 -10.39 3.85 0.88
C PHE A 74 -8.98 4.41 0.75
N GLU A 75 -8.41 4.87 1.87
CA GLU A 75 -6.99 5.18 1.93
C GLU A 75 -6.19 4.13 2.74
N PHE A 76 -6.90 3.28 3.50
CA PHE A 76 -6.26 2.18 4.23
C PHE A 76 -7.15 0.94 4.30
N GLU A 77 -6.52 -0.23 4.50
CA GLU A 77 -7.17 -1.53 4.38
C GLU A 77 -7.98 -1.96 5.61
N ASN A 78 -7.79 -1.35 6.79
CA ASN A 78 -8.42 -1.81 8.03
C ASN A 78 -9.81 -1.16 8.31
N VAL A 79 -10.47 -0.62 7.28
CA VAL A 79 -11.88 -0.19 7.41
C VAL A 79 -12.76 -1.42 7.62
N PRO A 80 -13.58 -1.50 8.68
CA PRO A 80 -14.41 -2.66 8.95
C PRO A 80 -15.40 -2.96 7.83
N ALA A 81 -15.68 -4.25 7.58
CA ALA A 81 -16.62 -4.65 6.54
C ALA A 81 -18.04 -4.04 6.71
N PRO A 82 -18.62 -3.95 7.92
CA PRO A 82 -19.90 -3.27 8.14
C PRO A 82 -19.88 -1.80 7.73
N THR A 83 -18.77 -1.08 7.97
CA THR A 83 -18.56 0.32 7.55
C THR A 83 -18.60 0.45 6.04
N ALA A 84 -17.87 -0.41 5.32
CA ALA A 84 -17.88 -0.45 3.86
C ALA A 84 -19.28 -0.76 3.31
N GLN A 85 -20.02 -1.65 3.96
CA GLN A 85 -21.39 -2.02 3.58
C GLN A 85 -22.38 -0.87 3.83
N ALA A 86 -22.27 -0.17 4.97
CA ALA A 86 -23.10 1.00 5.26
C ALA A 86 -22.85 2.12 4.25
N ALA A 87 -21.60 2.40 3.89
CA ALA A 87 -21.29 3.35 2.84
C ALA A 87 -21.86 2.91 1.48
N ALA A 88 -21.75 1.63 1.12
CA ALA A 88 -22.21 1.07 -0.15
C ALA A 88 -23.75 1.11 -0.31
N SER A 89 -24.50 1.18 0.79
CA SER A 89 -25.95 1.36 0.75
C SER A 89 -26.39 2.78 0.31
N CYS A 90 -25.46 3.75 0.32
CA CYS A 90 -25.75 5.16 0.06
C CYS A 90 -25.00 5.74 -1.16
N ALA A 91 -23.80 5.24 -1.45
CA ALA A 91 -22.97 5.66 -2.59
C ALA A 91 -22.14 4.49 -3.10
N PRO A 92 -21.73 4.48 -4.39
CA PRO A 92 -20.78 3.49 -4.89
C PRO A 92 -19.49 3.50 -4.06
N VAL A 93 -18.99 2.30 -3.68
CA VAL A 93 -17.72 2.11 -2.97
C VAL A 93 -16.72 1.45 -3.92
N ARG A 94 -15.57 2.09 -4.17
CA ARG A 94 -14.56 1.63 -5.15
C ARG A 94 -13.14 1.82 -4.62
N PRO A 95 -12.30 0.79 -4.56
CA PRO A 95 -12.64 -0.63 -4.79
C PRO A 95 -13.77 -1.12 -3.89
N SER A 96 -14.40 -2.25 -4.24
CA SER A 96 -15.56 -2.75 -3.49
C SER A 96 -15.16 -3.26 -2.09
N GLY A 97 -16.11 -3.22 -1.14
CA GLY A 97 -15.90 -3.78 0.19
C GLY A 97 -15.57 -5.28 0.20
N ALA A 98 -15.97 -6.03 -0.83
CA ALA A 98 -15.63 -7.45 -0.97
C ALA A 98 -14.12 -7.65 -1.21
N ILE A 99 -13.48 -6.77 -1.98
CA ILE A 99 -12.03 -6.80 -2.20
C ILE A 99 -11.31 -6.52 -0.89
N LEU A 100 -11.75 -5.46 -0.19
CA LEU A 100 -11.21 -5.11 1.12
C LEU A 100 -11.35 -6.28 2.11
N HIS A 101 -12.53 -6.91 2.17
CA HIS A 101 -12.74 -8.09 3.00
C HIS A 101 -11.78 -9.23 2.68
N THR A 102 -11.46 -9.47 1.40
CA THR A 102 -10.51 -10.51 0.98
C THR A 102 -9.09 -10.19 1.45
N THR A 103 -8.63 -8.97 1.26
CA THR A 103 -7.25 -8.57 1.52
C THR A 103 -6.95 -8.22 2.99
N GLN A 104 -7.98 -7.92 3.81
CA GLN A 104 -7.82 -7.64 5.24
C GLN A 104 -7.35 -8.84 6.08
N GLN A 105 -7.51 -10.05 5.56
CA GLN A 105 -7.16 -11.26 6.31
C GLN A 105 -6.30 -12.18 5.45
N ARG A 106 -5.11 -12.45 5.91
CA ARG A 106 -4.09 -13.23 5.19
C ARG A 106 -4.57 -14.61 4.72
N ILE A 107 -5.42 -15.29 5.50
CA ILE A 107 -5.96 -16.60 5.12
C ILE A 107 -6.91 -16.46 3.92
N ARG A 108 -7.79 -15.45 3.92
CA ARG A 108 -8.70 -15.19 2.79
C ARG A 108 -7.95 -14.79 1.54
N GLU A 109 -6.96 -13.89 1.68
CA GLU A 109 -6.10 -13.44 0.59
C GLU A 109 -5.34 -14.61 -0.02
N LYS A 110 -4.66 -15.41 0.80
CA LYS A 110 -3.88 -16.57 0.33
C LYS A 110 -4.77 -17.67 -0.25
N SER A 111 -5.95 -17.87 0.30
CA SER A 111 -6.95 -18.80 -0.26
C SER A 111 -7.44 -18.33 -1.63
N PHE A 112 -7.71 -17.03 -1.80
CA PHE A 112 -8.04 -16.45 -3.10
C PHE A 112 -6.91 -16.67 -4.11
N LEU A 113 -5.67 -16.32 -3.76
CA LEU A 113 -4.50 -16.47 -4.63
C LEU A 113 -4.27 -17.94 -5.03
N LYS A 114 -4.38 -18.86 -4.06
CA LYS A 114 -4.24 -20.30 -4.30
C LYS A 114 -5.33 -20.83 -5.25
N ASN A 115 -6.59 -20.44 -5.03
CA ASN A 115 -7.71 -20.85 -5.88
C ASN A 115 -7.61 -20.24 -7.29
N ALA A 116 -6.96 -19.10 -7.43
CA ALA A 116 -6.65 -18.48 -8.71
C ALA A 116 -5.47 -19.15 -9.44
N GLY A 117 -4.77 -20.09 -8.80
CA GLY A 117 -3.59 -20.75 -9.37
C GLY A 117 -2.37 -19.85 -9.46
N LEU A 118 -2.32 -18.78 -8.66
CA LEU A 118 -1.25 -17.79 -8.67
C LEU A 118 -0.08 -18.21 -7.76
N PRO A 119 1.17 -17.87 -8.11
CA PRO A 119 2.32 -18.22 -7.30
C PRO A 119 2.33 -17.41 -6.00
N LEU A 120 2.38 -18.09 -4.87
CA LEU A 120 2.41 -17.45 -3.56
C LEU A 120 3.34 -18.20 -2.61
N THR A 121 3.77 -17.50 -1.56
CA THR A 121 4.55 -18.10 -0.47
C THR A 121 3.80 -19.31 0.11
N PRO A 122 4.43 -20.50 0.22
CA PRO A 122 3.82 -21.67 0.87
C PRO A 122 3.38 -21.33 2.29
N TYR A 123 2.15 -21.74 2.65
CA TYR A 123 1.57 -21.36 3.93
C TYR A 123 0.68 -22.45 4.54
N ARG A 124 0.45 -22.32 5.86
CA ARG A 124 -0.56 -23.09 6.61
C ARG A 124 -1.32 -22.17 7.55
N GLU A 125 -2.61 -22.45 7.70
CA GLU A 125 -3.44 -21.83 8.74
C GLU A 125 -3.07 -22.44 10.09
N VAL A 126 -3.04 -21.62 11.15
CA VAL A 126 -2.67 -22.00 12.52
C VAL A 126 -3.72 -21.45 13.49
N ARG A 127 -4.37 -22.32 14.23
CA ARG A 127 -5.41 -22.00 15.23
C ARG A 127 -5.00 -22.39 16.65
N SER A 128 -3.94 -23.19 16.76
CA SER A 128 -3.45 -23.72 18.02
C SER A 128 -1.92 -23.96 17.96
N LEU A 129 -1.31 -24.20 19.13
CA LEU A 129 0.09 -24.60 19.19
C LEU A 129 0.33 -25.96 18.52
N GLU A 130 -0.67 -26.84 18.53
CA GLU A 130 -0.62 -28.14 17.88
C GLU A 130 -0.60 -27.98 16.35
N ASP A 131 -1.49 -27.12 15.79
CA ASP A 131 -1.48 -26.76 14.37
C ASP A 131 -0.15 -26.16 13.96
N LEU A 132 0.44 -25.28 14.81
CA LEU A 132 1.75 -24.67 14.55
C LEU A 132 2.85 -25.72 14.48
N SER A 133 2.82 -26.72 15.38
CA SER A 133 3.79 -27.82 15.38
C SER A 133 3.67 -28.67 14.11
N GLN A 134 2.44 -28.97 13.67
CA GLN A 134 2.18 -29.70 12.44
C GLN A 134 2.59 -28.87 11.20
N ALA A 135 2.24 -27.60 11.16
CA ALA A 135 2.60 -26.71 10.06
C ALA A 135 4.13 -26.58 9.89
N ILE A 136 4.88 -26.51 11.00
CA ILE A 136 6.36 -26.53 10.97
C ILE A 136 6.91 -27.87 10.47
N ALA A 137 6.25 -28.99 10.77
CA ALA A 137 6.69 -30.28 10.25
C ALA A 137 6.53 -30.38 8.72
N GLU A 138 5.53 -29.68 8.15
CA GLU A 138 5.26 -29.65 6.71
C GLU A 138 6.07 -28.59 5.95
N LEU A 139 6.15 -27.37 6.48
CA LEU A 139 6.80 -26.24 5.81
C LEU A 139 8.33 -26.14 6.10
N GLY A 140 8.76 -26.75 7.21
CA GLY A 140 10.14 -26.64 7.67
C GLY A 140 10.43 -25.35 8.45
N ILE A 141 11.69 -25.19 8.79
CA ILE A 141 12.27 -23.99 9.43
C ILE A 141 13.49 -23.52 8.61
N PRO A 142 13.75 -22.19 8.54
CA PRO A 142 12.99 -21.12 9.21
C PRO A 142 11.59 -20.90 8.59
N ALA A 143 10.66 -20.37 9.40
CA ALA A 143 9.31 -20.02 8.98
C ALA A 143 8.83 -18.74 9.70
N VAL A 144 7.87 -18.04 9.14
CA VAL A 144 7.32 -16.78 9.70
C VAL A 144 5.88 -17.01 10.13
N LEU A 145 5.62 -16.91 11.43
CA LEU A 145 4.26 -16.91 11.98
C LEU A 145 3.71 -15.49 11.98
N LYS A 146 2.55 -15.28 11.36
CA LYS A 146 1.91 -13.95 11.23
C LYS A 146 0.47 -14.02 11.73
N THR A 147 0.00 -13.00 12.47
CA THR A 147 -1.43 -12.86 12.78
C THR A 147 -2.25 -12.83 11.48
N ALA A 148 -3.42 -13.45 11.47
CA ALA A 148 -4.26 -13.53 10.27
C ALA A 148 -4.80 -12.15 9.84
N ALA A 149 -5.00 -11.21 10.77
CA ALA A 149 -5.54 -9.89 10.52
C ALA A 149 -4.74 -8.80 11.27
N PHE A 150 -4.90 -7.55 10.84
CA PHE A 150 -4.37 -6.34 11.49
C PHE A 150 -2.84 -6.22 11.65
N GLY A 151 -2.06 -7.08 11.00
CA GLY A 151 -0.59 -6.96 10.96
C GLY A 151 -0.14 -5.97 9.88
N TYR A 152 0.78 -5.05 10.21
CA TYR A 152 1.39 -4.10 9.29
C TYR A 152 2.81 -3.73 9.75
N ASP A 153 3.68 -3.34 8.83
CA ASP A 153 5.06 -2.89 9.10
C ASP A 153 5.79 -3.81 10.11
N GLY A 154 5.65 -5.15 9.95
CA GLY A 154 6.30 -6.16 10.80
C GLY A 154 5.63 -6.45 12.15
N LYS A 155 4.54 -5.77 12.50
CA LYS A 155 3.76 -6.06 13.71
C LYS A 155 2.94 -7.34 13.54
N GLY A 156 2.83 -8.11 14.64
CA GLY A 156 2.08 -9.36 14.64
C GLY A 156 2.77 -10.48 13.85
N GLN A 157 4.11 -10.50 13.79
CA GLN A 157 4.87 -11.59 13.18
C GLN A 157 6.03 -12.04 14.05
N PHE A 158 6.40 -13.33 13.93
CA PHE A 158 7.51 -13.95 14.64
C PHE A 158 8.28 -14.89 13.70
N LEU A 159 9.59 -14.72 13.61
CA LEU A 159 10.45 -15.60 12.82
C LEU A 159 10.89 -16.79 13.68
N ILE A 160 10.44 -17.97 13.32
CA ILE A 160 10.77 -19.26 13.97
C ILE A 160 12.00 -19.84 13.31
N ARG A 161 13.09 -20.00 14.06
CA ARG A 161 14.35 -20.60 13.60
C ARG A 161 14.61 -22.00 14.15
N SER A 162 13.91 -22.37 15.23
CA SER A 162 14.05 -23.66 15.88
C SER A 162 12.72 -24.12 16.50
N ARG A 163 12.54 -25.41 16.72
CA ARG A 163 11.29 -25.96 17.25
C ARG A 163 11.00 -25.57 18.71
N ASP A 164 12.01 -25.28 19.49
CA ASP A 164 11.88 -24.82 20.88
C ASP A 164 11.24 -23.42 20.98
N GLN A 165 11.25 -22.64 19.89
CA GLN A 165 10.60 -21.32 19.82
C GLN A 165 9.07 -21.37 19.61
N LEU A 166 8.45 -22.52 19.35
CA LEU A 166 7.04 -22.62 18.99
C LEU A 166 6.10 -22.02 20.04
N ALA A 167 6.33 -22.34 21.32
CA ALA A 167 5.50 -21.82 22.41
C ALA A 167 5.67 -20.29 22.56
N GLU A 168 6.90 -19.79 22.41
CA GLU A 168 7.21 -18.36 22.43
C GLU A 168 6.51 -17.64 21.26
N ALA A 169 6.67 -18.16 20.04
CA ALA A 169 6.07 -17.60 18.82
C ALA A 169 4.53 -17.52 18.93
N TRP A 170 3.91 -18.61 19.41
CA TRP A 170 2.46 -18.65 19.63
C TRP A 170 1.98 -17.63 20.65
N ASN A 171 2.73 -17.44 21.73
CA ASN A 171 2.45 -16.41 22.73
C ASN A 171 2.66 -14.99 22.18
N ALA A 172 3.72 -14.77 21.41
CA ALA A 172 4.06 -13.45 20.87
C ALA A 172 3.00 -12.89 19.92
N ILE A 173 2.26 -13.76 19.19
CA ILE A 173 1.14 -13.35 18.35
C ILE A 173 -0.20 -13.31 19.09
N GLY A 174 -0.22 -13.42 20.43
CA GLY A 174 -1.42 -13.35 21.24
C GLY A 174 -2.28 -14.62 21.25
N ARG A 175 -1.79 -15.74 20.74
CA ARG A 175 -2.54 -17.01 20.57
C ARG A 175 -3.78 -16.87 19.71
N GLU A 176 -3.71 -15.98 18.75
CA GLU A 176 -4.80 -15.68 17.82
C GLU A 176 -4.67 -16.52 16.54
N LEU A 177 -5.75 -16.50 15.74
CA LEU A 177 -5.75 -17.07 14.39
C LEU A 177 -4.56 -16.49 13.59
N ALA A 178 -3.76 -17.37 13.00
CA ALA A 178 -2.50 -17.03 12.35
C ALA A 178 -2.27 -17.78 11.05
N VAL A 179 -1.30 -17.32 10.31
CA VAL A 179 -0.72 -18.00 9.13
C VAL A 179 0.75 -18.27 9.40
N LEU A 180 1.20 -19.51 9.23
CA LEU A 180 2.60 -19.85 9.13
C LEU A 180 2.99 -19.84 7.66
N GLU A 181 4.00 -19.05 7.32
CA GLU A 181 4.58 -18.99 5.98
C GLU A 181 6.00 -19.58 5.99
N ALA A 182 6.35 -20.30 4.92
CA ALA A 182 7.74 -20.69 4.69
C ALA A 182 8.60 -19.42 4.59
N PHE A 183 9.78 -19.45 5.19
CA PHE A 183 10.75 -18.37 4.98
C PHE A 183 11.30 -18.44 3.57
N ILE A 184 11.18 -17.34 2.83
CA ILE A 184 11.68 -17.24 1.46
C ILE A 184 13.05 -16.55 1.48
N ASP A 185 14.08 -17.25 1.03
CA ASP A 185 15.39 -16.66 0.75
C ASP A 185 15.33 -15.97 -0.61
N PHE A 186 14.79 -14.75 -0.59
CA PHE A 186 14.63 -13.93 -1.80
C PHE A 186 15.88 -13.11 -2.09
N GLU A 187 16.09 -12.81 -3.36
CA GLU A 187 17.13 -11.88 -3.81
C GLU A 187 16.63 -10.44 -3.74
N ARG A 188 15.38 -10.21 -4.11
CA ARG A 188 14.74 -8.88 -4.16
C ARG A 188 13.28 -8.94 -3.76
N GLU A 189 12.80 -7.81 -3.29
CA GLU A 189 11.38 -7.53 -3.19
C GLU A 189 11.00 -6.56 -4.30
N ILE A 190 9.92 -6.85 -5.02
CA ILE A 190 9.36 -5.94 -6.01
C ILE A 190 7.86 -5.78 -5.79
N SER A 191 7.31 -4.72 -6.34
CA SER A 191 5.86 -4.52 -6.39
C SER A 191 5.41 -4.06 -7.76
N VAL A 192 4.18 -4.38 -8.11
CA VAL A 192 3.49 -3.81 -9.28
C VAL A 192 2.28 -3.03 -8.76
N VAL A 193 2.33 -1.72 -8.94
CA VAL A 193 1.18 -0.84 -8.74
C VAL A 193 0.43 -0.76 -10.06
N ALA A 194 -0.85 -1.12 -10.05
CA ALA A 194 -1.68 -1.14 -11.24
C ALA A 194 -3.07 -0.56 -10.96
N ALA A 195 -3.73 -0.07 -11.98
CA ALA A 195 -5.10 0.42 -11.91
C ALA A 195 -5.98 -0.30 -12.94
N ARG A 196 -7.24 -0.53 -12.57
CA ARG A 196 -8.26 -1.04 -13.46
C ARG A 196 -9.50 -0.14 -13.42
N GLY A 197 -9.96 0.27 -14.59
CA GLY A 197 -11.16 1.06 -14.79
C GLY A 197 -12.44 0.24 -14.70
N GLN A 198 -13.59 0.93 -14.69
CA GLN A 198 -14.92 0.29 -14.72
C GLN A 198 -15.19 -0.44 -16.05
N ASP A 199 -14.59 0.02 -17.12
CA ASP A 199 -14.64 -0.56 -18.47
C ASP A 199 -13.70 -1.76 -18.66
N GLY A 200 -12.90 -2.09 -17.64
CA GLY A 200 -11.91 -3.15 -17.68
C GLY A 200 -10.53 -2.71 -18.21
N GLN A 201 -10.37 -1.44 -18.62
CA GLN A 201 -9.05 -0.92 -18.99
C GLN A 201 -8.05 -1.17 -17.85
N PHE A 202 -6.87 -1.65 -18.18
CA PHE A 202 -5.78 -1.94 -17.23
C PHE A 202 -4.54 -1.13 -17.61
N VAL A 203 -3.93 -0.50 -16.60
CA VAL A 203 -2.64 0.19 -16.71
C VAL A 203 -1.77 -0.14 -15.50
N HIS A 204 -0.44 -0.07 -15.65
CA HIS A 204 0.52 -0.41 -14.60
C HIS A 204 1.76 0.48 -14.67
N TYR A 205 2.53 0.56 -13.58
CA TYR A 205 3.78 1.33 -13.50
C TYR A 205 5.04 0.49 -13.68
N GLY A 206 4.89 -0.75 -14.20
CA GLY A 206 5.98 -1.72 -14.27
C GLY A 206 6.33 -2.30 -12.90
N ALA A 207 7.44 -3.01 -12.85
CA ALA A 207 7.99 -3.51 -11.60
C ALA A 207 8.77 -2.40 -10.88
N ILE A 208 8.51 -2.23 -9.60
CA ILE A 208 9.18 -1.29 -8.69
C ILE A 208 9.97 -2.13 -7.68
N GLU A 209 11.27 -1.93 -7.56
CA GLU A 209 12.09 -2.60 -6.56
C GLU A 209 11.89 -1.93 -5.19
N ASN A 210 11.79 -2.74 -4.14
CA ASN A 210 11.56 -2.29 -2.78
C ASN A 210 12.67 -2.78 -1.85
N GLN A 211 13.14 -1.90 -1.00
CA GLN A 211 14.08 -2.22 0.06
C GLN A 211 13.44 -1.89 1.39
N HIS A 212 13.37 -2.88 2.28
CA HIS A 212 12.84 -2.73 3.62
C HIS A 212 13.96 -2.66 4.66
N SER A 213 13.77 -1.82 5.66
CA SER A 213 14.62 -1.75 6.84
C SER A 213 13.76 -1.88 8.08
N ARG A 214 14.07 -2.81 8.97
CA ARG A 214 13.26 -3.08 10.17
C ARG A 214 11.77 -3.34 9.83
N HIS A 215 11.51 -4.06 8.75
CA HIS A 215 10.17 -4.38 8.20
C HIS A 215 9.36 -3.17 7.69
N ILE A 216 9.94 -1.99 7.61
CA ILE A 216 9.30 -0.79 7.05
C ILE A 216 9.93 -0.53 5.67
N LEU A 217 9.10 -0.22 4.66
CA LEU A 217 9.60 0.17 3.35
C LEU A 217 10.50 1.41 3.52
N ASP A 218 11.75 1.26 3.13
CA ASP A 218 12.78 2.30 3.23
C ASP A 218 12.98 3.05 1.91
N VAL A 219 13.19 2.28 0.83
CA VAL A 219 13.42 2.84 -0.51
C VAL A 219 12.64 2.06 -1.55
N SER A 220 12.12 2.78 -2.56
CA SER A 220 11.56 2.19 -3.79
C SER A 220 12.28 2.75 -5.02
N ILE A 221 12.54 1.90 -6.01
CA ILE A 221 13.34 2.23 -7.21
C ILE A 221 12.56 1.79 -8.44
N ALA A 222 12.39 2.69 -9.41
CA ALA A 222 11.72 2.38 -10.66
C ALA A 222 12.51 2.92 -11.87
N PRO A 223 12.65 2.11 -12.93
CA PRO A 223 12.26 0.69 -13.01
C PRO A 223 13.07 -0.20 -12.06
N ALA A 224 12.47 -1.33 -11.65
CA ALA A 224 13.15 -2.33 -10.83
C ALA A 224 14.38 -2.91 -11.55
N ARG A 225 15.43 -3.22 -10.80
CA ARG A 225 16.67 -3.81 -11.32
C ARG A 225 16.55 -5.34 -11.38
N VAL A 226 15.60 -5.83 -12.17
CA VAL A 226 15.33 -7.24 -12.43
C VAL A 226 15.35 -7.52 -13.93
N LEU A 227 15.41 -8.79 -14.32
CA LEU A 227 15.31 -9.20 -15.72
C LEU A 227 13.95 -8.80 -16.31
N ALA A 228 13.92 -8.44 -17.59
CA ALA A 228 12.70 -8.01 -18.28
C ALA A 228 11.58 -9.05 -18.20
N ASP A 229 11.90 -10.33 -18.31
CA ASP A 229 10.92 -11.42 -18.23
C ASP A 229 10.29 -11.50 -16.84
N VAL A 230 11.07 -11.33 -15.77
CA VAL A 230 10.56 -11.27 -14.39
C VAL A 230 9.63 -10.07 -14.19
N ALA A 231 10.04 -8.90 -14.71
CA ALA A 231 9.20 -7.70 -14.64
C ALA A 231 7.87 -7.86 -15.39
N ASN A 232 7.91 -8.46 -16.58
CA ASN A 232 6.72 -8.71 -17.39
C ASN A 232 5.80 -9.76 -16.74
N GLU A 233 6.35 -10.84 -16.19
CA GLU A 233 5.59 -11.85 -15.46
C GLU A 233 4.89 -11.25 -14.24
N ALA A 234 5.58 -10.39 -13.47
CA ALA A 234 4.98 -9.69 -12.33
C ALA A 234 3.78 -8.83 -12.74
N VAL A 235 3.87 -8.15 -13.90
CA VAL A 235 2.75 -7.35 -14.45
C VAL A 235 1.58 -8.24 -14.85
N GLU A 236 1.81 -9.37 -15.50
CA GLU A 236 0.73 -10.28 -15.92
C GLU A 236 0.06 -10.96 -14.70
N ILE A 237 0.82 -11.30 -13.67
CA ILE A 237 0.26 -11.77 -12.40
C ILE A 237 -0.61 -10.67 -11.77
N ALA A 238 -0.14 -9.43 -11.72
CA ALA A 238 -0.91 -8.30 -11.20
C ALA A 238 -2.19 -8.06 -12.01
N ARG A 239 -2.14 -8.17 -13.34
CA ARG A 239 -3.32 -8.11 -14.23
C ARG A 239 -4.34 -9.17 -13.83
N CYS A 240 -3.90 -10.41 -13.71
CA CYS A 240 -4.78 -11.53 -13.33
C CYS A 240 -5.44 -11.29 -11.95
N VAL A 241 -4.70 -10.76 -10.97
CA VAL A 241 -5.24 -10.41 -9.64
C VAL A 241 -6.34 -9.37 -9.77
N LEU A 242 -6.08 -8.24 -10.46
CA LEU A 242 -7.04 -7.15 -10.61
C LEU A 242 -8.31 -7.59 -11.36
N GLU A 243 -8.17 -8.43 -12.38
CA GLU A 243 -9.28 -8.98 -13.15
C GLU A 243 -10.13 -9.94 -12.30
N ARG A 244 -9.49 -10.90 -11.61
CA ARG A 244 -10.18 -11.89 -10.78
C ARG A 244 -10.92 -11.26 -9.60
N LEU A 245 -10.36 -10.22 -9.00
CA LEU A 245 -11.01 -9.43 -7.95
C LEU A 245 -12.01 -8.41 -8.51
N SER A 246 -12.08 -8.21 -9.83
CA SER A 246 -12.91 -7.18 -10.48
C SER A 246 -12.63 -5.80 -9.88
N VAL A 247 -11.34 -5.46 -9.68
CA VAL A 247 -10.92 -4.19 -9.09
C VAL A 247 -11.41 -3.02 -9.94
N VAL A 248 -11.97 -2.01 -9.29
CA VAL A 248 -12.15 -0.67 -9.85
C VAL A 248 -11.39 0.30 -8.96
N GLY A 249 -10.22 0.72 -9.41
CA GLY A 249 -9.27 1.48 -8.59
C GLY A 249 -7.84 1.03 -8.80
N VAL A 250 -6.98 1.42 -7.87
CA VAL A 250 -5.58 1.01 -7.77
C VAL A 250 -5.44 -0.16 -6.81
N LEU A 251 -4.60 -1.13 -7.19
CA LEU A 251 -4.15 -2.21 -6.31
C LEU A 251 -2.64 -2.41 -6.52
N CYS A 252 -1.94 -2.70 -5.44
CA CYS A 252 -0.55 -3.10 -5.45
C CYS A 252 -0.43 -4.59 -5.16
N VAL A 253 0.40 -5.30 -5.93
CA VAL A 253 0.83 -6.67 -5.64
C VAL A 253 2.29 -6.63 -5.25
N GLU A 254 2.63 -7.17 -4.09
CA GLU A 254 4.00 -7.29 -3.62
C GLU A 254 4.53 -8.71 -3.84
N PHE A 255 5.78 -8.81 -4.28
CA PHE A 255 6.42 -10.07 -4.65
C PHE A 255 7.78 -10.23 -4.00
N PHE A 256 8.11 -11.46 -3.68
CA PHE A 256 9.48 -11.91 -3.53
C PHE A 256 10.00 -12.44 -4.88
N VAL A 257 11.18 -12.01 -5.27
CA VAL A 257 11.95 -12.58 -6.38
C VAL A 257 13.00 -13.52 -5.77
N THR A 258 12.85 -14.80 -6.01
CA THR A 258 13.81 -15.80 -5.50
C THR A 258 15.12 -15.74 -6.27
N ARG A 259 16.20 -16.37 -5.75
CA ARG A 259 17.51 -16.40 -6.41
C ARG A 259 17.50 -17.10 -7.77
N ASP A 260 16.54 -18.00 -8.01
CA ASP A 260 16.31 -18.64 -9.31
C ASP A 260 15.33 -17.88 -10.21
N GLY A 261 15.01 -16.64 -9.85
CA GLY A 261 14.20 -15.70 -10.64
C GLY A 261 12.70 -15.94 -10.58
N LYS A 262 12.20 -16.85 -9.75
CA LYS A 262 10.75 -17.09 -9.60
C LYS A 262 10.09 -15.99 -8.78
N LEU A 263 8.84 -15.70 -9.13
CA LEU A 263 7.99 -14.77 -8.40
C LEU A 263 7.10 -15.52 -7.40
N LEU A 264 7.01 -14.99 -6.18
CA LEU A 264 6.04 -15.42 -5.18
C LEU A 264 5.30 -14.20 -4.65
N ILE A 265 3.97 -14.19 -4.73
CA ILE A 265 3.15 -13.12 -4.15
C ILE A 265 3.31 -13.16 -2.63
N ASN A 266 3.68 -12.01 -2.06
CA ASN A 266 3.74 -11.79 -0.62
C ASN A 266 2.37 -11.32 -0.10
N GLU A 267 1.88 -10.16 -0.59
CA GLU A 267 0.61 -9.57 -0.15
C GLU A 267 -0.02 -8.67 -1.22
N LEU A 268 -1.30 -8.33 -1.02
CA LEU A 268 -2.09 -7.42 -1.84
C LEU A 268 -2.47 -6.18 -1.04
N ALA A 269 -2.35 -5.00 -1.64
CA ALA A 269 -2.87 -3.76 -1.06
C ALA A 269 -3.90 -3.12 -2.02
N PRO A 270 -5.21 -3.14 -1.71
CA PRO A 270 -6.28 -2.69 -2.62
C PRO A 270 -6.46 -1.16 -2.58
N ARG A 271 -5.39 -0.43 -2.69
CA ARG A 271 -5.29 1.04 -2.58
C ARG A 271 -3.97 1.53 -3.19
N PRO A 272 -3.80 2.85 -3.38
CA PRO A 272 -2.47 3.41 -3.63
C PRO A 272 -1.46 2.92 -2.59
N HIS A 273 -0.24 2.64 -3.03
CA HIS A 273 0.78 2.01 -2.21
C HIS A 273 2.02 2.91 -2.03
N ASN A 274 2.71 2.73 -0.91
CA ASN A 274 3.91 3.53 -0.60
C ASN A 274 5.01 3.38 -1.67
N SER A 275 5.20 2.17 -2.21
CA SER A 275 6.18 1.96 -3.30
C SER A 275 5.88 2.78 -4.56
N GLY A 276 4.59 3.09 -4.81
CA GLY A 276 4.15 3.90 -5.95
C GLY A 276 4.20 5.41 -5.71
N HIS A 277 4.71 5.91 -4.58
CA HIS A 277 4.75 7.36 -4.33
C HIS A 277 5.62 8.11 -5.33
N LEU A 278 6.71 7.49 -5.80
CA LEU A 278 7.56 8.05 -6.85
C LEU A 278 6.78 8.43 -8.14
N THR A 279 5.62 7.81 -8.38
CA THR A 279 4.79 8.10 -9.58
C THR A 279 4.25 9.52 -9.61
N VAL A 280 4.21 10.23 -8.46
CA VAL A 280 3.76 11.61 -8.36
C VAL A 280 4.66 12.54 -9.18
N ASP A 281 5.96 12.30 -9.14
CA ASP A 281 6.95 13.14 -9.78
C ASP A 281 7.52 12.51 -11.06
N ALA A 282 7.52 11.18 -11.16
CA ALA A 282 8.20 10.45 -12.21
C ALA A 282 7.30 10.05 -13.39
N CYS A 283 5.97 10.08 -13.25
CA CYS A 283 5.05 9.59 -14.27
C CYS A 283 4.09 10.69 -14.77
N VAL A 284 3.57 10.52 -15.99
CA VAL A 284 2.56 11.41 -16.57
C VAL A 284 1.31 11.46 -15.70
N THR A 285 0.85 10.31 -15.22
CA THR A 285 -0.30 10.20 -14.31
C THR A 285 0.15 9.43 -13.07
N SER A 286 -0.01 10.01 -11.90
CA SER A 286 0.34 9.35 -10.63
C SER A 286 -0.66 8.25 -10.26
N GLN A 287 -0.27 7.33 -9.39
CA GLN A 287 -1.19 6.33 -8.84
C GLN A 287 -2.43 6.94 -8.17
N PHE A 288 -2.30 8.12 -7.59
CA PHE A 288 -3.41 8.83 -6.93
C PHE A 288 -4.40 9.40 -7.94
N GLU A 289 -3.91 9.95 -9.04
CA GLU A 289 -4.75 10.39 -10.15
C GLU A 289 -5.40 9.19 -10.85
N GLN A 290 -4.68 8.07 -11.00
CA GLN A 290 -5.28 6.83 -11.54
C GLN A 290 -6.38 6.30 -10.63
N GLN A 291 -6.19 6.33 -9.30
CA GLN A 291 -7.25 5.97 -8.35
C GLN A 291 -8.48 6.83 -8.56
N LEU A 292 -8.31 8.15 -8.66
CA LEU A 292 -9.41 9.07 -8.90
C LEU A 292 -10.14 8.77 -10.22
N ARG A 293 -9.38 8.62 -11.32
CA ARG A 293 -9.94 8.32 -12.64
C ARG A 293 -10.73 7.02 -12.62
N ALA A 294 -10.18 5.96 -12.05
CA ALA A 294 -10.83 4.66 -11.97
C ALA A 294 -12.12 4.72 -11.14
N VAL A 295 -12.08 5.31 -9.93
CA VAL A 295 -13.26 5.35 -9.05
C VAL A 295 -14.36 6.26 -9.59
N CYS A 296 -14.00 7.29 -10.37
CA CYS A 296 -14.94 8.18 -11.02
C CYS A 296 -15.44 7.67 -12.40
N GLY A 297 -14.88 6.56 -12.91
CA GLY A 297 -15.25 6.03 -14.24
C GLY A 297 -14.72 6.88 -15.39
N LEU A 298 -13.65 7.64 -15.18
CA LEU A 298 -12.92 8.34 -16.22
C LEU A 298 -11.94 7.40 -16.93
N PRO A 299 -11.58 7.66 -18.19
CA PRO A 299 -10.51 6.93 -18.85
C PRO A 299 -9.20 7.00 -18.05
N LEU A 300 -8.50 5.87 -17.94
CA LEU A 300 -7.22 5.82 -17.25
C LEU A 300 -6.16 6.64 -18.01
N GLY A 301 -5.25 7.27 -17.27
CA GLY A 301 -4.20 8.08 -17.84
C GLY A 301 -2.95 7.26 -18.20
N SER A 302 -2.03 7.87 -18.95
CA SER A 302 -0.75 7.28 -19.27
C SER A 302 0.11 7.09 -18.01
N THR A 303 0.67 5.91 -17.84
CA THR A 303 1.65 5.59 -16.77
C THR A 303 3.10 5.80 -17.23
N ALA A 304 3.31 6.38 -18.41
CA ALA A 304 4.64 6.63 -18.94
C ALA A 304 5.50 7.39 -17.92
N MET A 305 6.69 6.88 -17.69
CA MET A 305 7.67 7.47 -16.80
C MET A 305 8.53 8.49 -17.54
N HIS A 306 8.70 9.69 -16.99
CA HIS A 306 9.54 10.74 -17.58
C HIS A 306 11.03 10.43 -17.45
N ARG A 307 11.43 9.93 -16.27
CA ARG A 307 12.79 9.51 -15.94
C ARG A 307 12.74 8.40 -14.89
N PRO A 308 13.77 7.53 -14.84
CA PRO A 308 13.98 6.66 -13.70
C PRO A 308 13.97 7.45 -12.38
N ALA A 309 13.42 6.84 -11.35
CA ALA A 309 13.22 7.50 -10.06
C ALA A 309 13.49 6.56 -8.88
N ALA A 310 13.88 7.14 -7.77
CA ALA A 310 13.90 6.46 -6.48
C ALA A 310 13.21 7.31 -5.41
N MET A 311 12.44 6.66 -4.57
CA MET A 311 11.77 7.26 -3.42
C MET A 311 12.42 6.74 -2.15
N ALA A 312 12.66 7.61 -1.16
CA ALA A 312 13.08 7.23 0.17
C ALA A 312 12.10 7.79 1.21
N ASN A 313 11.59 6.92 2.09
CA ASN A 313 10.73 7.35 3.18
C ASN A 313 11.50 8.21 4.19
N ILE A 314 10.82 9.22 4.73
CA ILE A 314 11.25 10.03 5.87
C ILE A 314 10.46 9.53 7.07
N LEU A 315 11.16 8.84 7.97
CA LEU A 315 10.57 8.34 9.21
C LEU A 315 10.72 9.34 10.34
N GLY A 316 9.91 9.23 11.38
CA GLY A 316 9.99 10.07 12.57
C GLY A 316 11.32 10.00 13.30
N ASP A 317 12.13 8.97 13.02
CA ASP A 317 13.52 8.84 13.49
C ASP A 317 14.40 10.04 13.06
N GLN A 318 14.07 10.70 11.94
CA GLN A 318 14.82 11.87 11.44
C GLN A 318 14.73 13.10 12.38
N TRP A 319 13.74 13.13 13.28
CA TRP A 319 13.57 14.19 14.27
C TRP A 319 14.28 13.92 15.59
N SER A 320 15.08 12.86 15.71
CA SER A 320 15.77 12.51 16.96
C SER A 320 16.69 13.61 17.50
N ASN A 321 17.23 14.44 16.61
CA ASN A 321 18.12 15.58 16.95
C ASN A 321 17.44 16.95 16.74
N GLY A 322 16.11 17.00 16.67
CA GLY A 322 15.35 18.22 16.38
C GLY A 322 14.79 18.23 14.96
N GLU A 323 14.38 19.41 14.49
CA GLU A 323 13.81 19.57 13.15
C GLU A 323 14.84 19.24 12.05
N PRO A 324 14.50 18.37 11.08
CA PRO A 324 15.41 18.03 9.97
C PRO A 324 15.82 19.24 9.13
N ASP A 325 17.00 19.18 8.54
CA ASP A 325 17.49 20.24 7.65
C ASP A 325 16.86 20.15 6.25
N TRP A 326 15.63 20.66 6.13
CA TRP A 326 14.89 20.70 4.87
C TRP A 326 15.62 21.47 3.77
N ARG A 327 16.40 22.51 4.14
CA ARG A 327 17.18 23.30 3.19
C ARG A 327 18.27 22.44 2.54
N ALA A 328 18.94 21.60 3.33
CA ALA A 328 19.98 20.71 2.81
C ALA A 328 19.39 19.68 1.83
N ALA A 329 18.23 19.07 2.13
CA ALA A 329 17.57 18.17 1.20
C ALA A 329 17.08 18.88 -0.07
N CYS A 330 16.52 20.10 0.05
CA CYS A 330 16.04 20.89 -1.09
C CYS A 330 17.19 21.48 -1.94
N ALA A 331 18.44 21.38 -1.50
CA ALA A 331 19.60 21.77 -2.31
C ALA A 331 19.90 20.80 -3.48
N TYR A 332 19.27 19.61 -3.48
CA TYR A 332 19.36 18.66 -4.59
C TYR A 332 18.29 19.01 -5.65
N PRO A 333 18.65 19.52 -6.83
CA PRO A 333 17.68 20.09 -7.78
C PRO A 333 16.69 19.07 -8.37
N ASP A 334 17.09 17.81 -8.48
CA ASP A 334 16.27 16.72 -9.01
C ASP A 334 15.53 15.92 -7.90
N VAL A 335 15.51 16.45 -6.66
CA VAL A 335 14.79 15.83 -5.53
C VAL A 335 13.52 16.60 -5.21
N LYS A 336 12.44 15.88 -4.98
CA LYS A 336 11.15 16.40 -4.52
C LYS A 336 10.88 15.96 -3.09
N LEU A 337 10.42 16.90 -2.27
CA LEU A 337 10.06 16.68 -0.87
C LEU A 337 8.55 16.64 -0.72
N HIS A 338 8.04 15.58 -0.08
CA HIS A 338 6.63 15.40 0.26
C HIS A 338 6.49 15.13 1.75
N LEU A 339 5.94 16.08 2.50
CA LEU A 339 5.59 15.92 3.91
C LEU A 339 4.10 15.67 4.06
N TYR A 340 3.74 14.79 4.99
CA TYR A 340 2.35 14.31 5.11
C TYR A 340 1.49 15.15 6.08
N GLY A 341 2.07 16.15 6.76
CA GLY A 341 1.33 16.98 7.71
C GLY A 341 1.02 16.28 9.03
N LYS A 342 1.72 15.20 9.37
CA LYS A 342 1.58 14.52 10.67
C LYS A 342 2.28 15.32 11.76
N LEU A 343 1.60 15.55 12.89
CA LEU A 343 2.10 16.42 13.97
C LEU A 343 3.21 15.77 14.81
N GLU A 344 3.14 14.44 15.05
CA GLU A 344 4.05 13.77 15.96
C GLU A 344 5.01 12.84 15.22
N PRO A 345 6.31 13.14 15.20
CA PRO A 345 7.32 12.27 14.59
C PRO A 345 7.72 11.16 15.57
N ARG A 346 6.99 10.04 15.55
CA ARG A 346 7.33 8.85 16.34
C ARG A 346 8.31 7.96 15.56
N PRO A 347 9.25 7.27 16.23
CA PRO A 347 10.13 6.30 15.58
C PRO A 347 9.36 5.32 14.69
N GLY A 348 9.83 5.10 13.46
CA GLY A 348 9.19 4.25 12.47
C GLY A 348 7.94 4.83 11.80
N ARG A 349 7.37 5.95 12.27
CA ARG A 349 6.21 6.58 11.63
C ARG A 349 6.62 7.27 10.34
N LYS A 350 5.99 6.92 9.22
CA LYS A 350 6.20 7.57 7.93
C LYS A 350 5.67 9.00 7.98
N MET A 351 6.58 9.98 7.97
CA MET A 351 6.29 11.42 8.09
C MET A 351 6.26 12.12 6.73
N GLY A 352 6.96 11.55 5.75
CA GLY A 352 7.09 12.08 4.40
C GLY A 352 7.90 11.14 3.52
N HIS A 353 8.27 11.61 2.35
CA HIS A 353 9.23 10.96 1.47
C HIS A 353 9.98 11.99 0.61
N LEU A 354 11.14 11.57 0.12
CA LEU A 354 11.86 12.23 -0.96
C LEU A 354 11.73 11.39 -2.22
N THR A 355 11.60 12.02 -3.38
CA THR A 355 11.72 11.37 -4.68
C THR A 355 12.83 12.02 -5.49
N ALA A 356 13.82 11.25 -5.91
CA ALA A 356 14.85 11.71 -6.83
C ALA A 356 14.57 11.18 -8.24
N LEU A 357 14.75 12.04 -9.24
CA LEU A 357 14.69 11.67 -10.65
C LEU A 357 16.09 11.78 -11.26
N ASN A 358 16.48 10.78 -12.08
CA ASN A 358 17.78 10.84 -12.75
C ASN A 358 17.73 10.15 -14.12
N HIS A 359 18.89 10.09 -14.82
CA HIS A 359 19.03 9.42 -16.12
C HIS A 359 18.94 7.90 -15.99
N ASP A 360 19.38 7.35 -14.86
CA ASP A 360 19.25 5.94 -14.53
C ASP A 360 18.79 5.72 -13.09
N ALA A 361 18.29 4.50 -12.81
CA ALA A 361 17.70 4.14 -11.54
C ALA A 361 18.74 4.10 -10.39
N GLU A 362 19.99 3.71 -10.67
CA GLU A 362 21.05 3.63 -9.67
C GLU A 362 21.49 5.03 -9.21
N GLU A 363 21.60 5.98 -10.13
CA GLU A 363 21.88 7.37 -9.79
C GLU A 363 20.72 8.03 -9.03
N ALA A 364 19.47 7.77 -9.42
CA ALA A 364 18.30 8.21 -8.66
C ALA A 364 18.34 7.68 -7.21
N TYR A 365 18.66 6.39 -7.04
CA TYR A 365 18.82 5.75 -5.74
C TYR A 365 19.90 6.41 -4.90
N ARG A 366 21.10 6.61 -5.45
CA ARG A 366 22.21 7.26 -4.74
C ARG A 366 21.85 8.70 -4.35
N THR A 367 21.17 9.42 -5.24
CA THR A 367 20.79 10.83 -5.02
C THR A 367 19.76 10.94 -3.91
N VAL A 368 18.72 10.10 -3.89
CA VAL A 368 17.70 10.17 -2.85
C VAL A 368 18.24 9.83 -1.47
N LEU A 369 19.18 8.85 -1.39
CA LEU A 369 19.84 8.51 -0.13
C LEU A 369 20.71 9.65 0.40
N LYS A 370 21.50 10.30 -0.47
CA LYS A 370 22.31 11.47 -0.08
C LYS A 370 21.44 12.62 0.40
N ALA A 371 20.33 12.90 -0.30
CA ALA A 371 19.38 13.94 0.09
C ALA A 371 18.73 13.63 1.44
N ARG A 372 18.32 12.35 1.68
CA ARG A 372 17.78 11.94 2.98
C ARG A 372 18.83 12.01 4.09
N GLN A 373 20.06 11.63 3.81
CA GLN A 373 21.15 11.69 4.79
C GLN A 373 21.46 13.16 5.19
N SER A 374 21.28 14.11 4.28
CA SER A 374 21.50 15.54 4.58
C SER A 374 20.43 16.15 5.50
N LEU A 375 19.32 15.47 5.76
CA LEU A 375 18.31 15.91 6.73
C LEU A 375 18.81 15.86 8.18
N THR A 376 19.76 14.99 8.48
CA THR A 376 20.36 14.88 9.82
C THR A 376 21.73 15.57 9.83
N ARG A 377 21.92 16.50 10.76
CA ARG A 377 23.19 17.17 11.00
C ARG A 377 24.11 16.37 11.92
#